data_ba9a9bc7e6c9d8f1a947fd99a3d9d8d1
#
_entry.id   ba9a9bc7e6c9d8f1a947fd99a3d9d8d1
#
_cell.length_a   1.000
_cell.length_b   1.000
_cell.length_c   1.000
_cell.angle_alpha   90.00
_cell.angle_beta   90.00
_cell.angle_gamma   90.00
#
_symmetry.space_group_name_H-M   'P 1'
#
loop_
_entity.id
_entity.type
_entity.pdbx_description
1 polymer ?
#
loop_
_entity_poly.entity_id
_entity_poly.type
_entity_poly.pdbx_seq_one_letter_code
_entity_poly.pdbx_strand_id
1 'polypeptide(L)'
;MQTALRAFEMHFSIRYLFYLYLMYRFSFFIVFLLLLFTSCKQYNEYVKSDVTYYIDDDHFNDYLGKSGDSIFKVTIDLELFTRENKATPLGLQVNGFGAFDVYWDNVLVGSNGIMAKSGQAEVPGTETTYYQIPEKLSAIGKHVVTLVGTQSHLREVQRGIDVKLESFLRLHRAPLIVMSYMNLMAGAFLIASIYYFFLYINSTRKETTVLLFGIICLLFFCLLIIEYVKFYIDIPYTQFFIRMKIVGWLTFAISVLVPWYFMLQFDFEKKRLFLILLLTSLIAIYIVNYHHYDLTAILFSDVMWLTSMVVASNAAARKIKGGLIVVVGLFASAAVNYFMFYDFGLFIAFTIIVLSMLYLHTIRAKAIEEAHNASLLLSSRLQLELIKKNIQPHFLRNTLTSLIDWVEESPQQGVVFIRALADEFDIMNAIAEDTLITIRQEIDLCRKHLEVMSFRKEVCYEWDEKEIDDNDTIPPAIFHTIVENGITHSLPPKQGCIRFCLSFTKEKNYKQYTLLTEAKNRKIRKDKSSGTGFKYIKARLNESYGDNWQFDSFAVEEGWLTTIKIFDKR
;
A
#
# COMPACT_ATOMS: atom_id res chain seq x y z
N MET A 1 -2.44 31.51 -26.94
CA MET A 1 -3.52 30.77 -26.28
C MET A 1 -3.92 29.50 -27.05
N GLN A 2 -4.14 29.52 -28.37
CA GLN A 2 -4.45 28.32 -29.18
C GLN A 2 -3.33 27.26 -29.27
N THR A 3 -2.07 27.65 -29.27
CA THR A 3 -0.91 26.73 -29.27
C THR A 3 -0.73 26.01 -27.95
N ALA A 4 -1.04 26.63 -26.82
CA ALA A 4 -1.00 26.03 -25.50
C ALA A 4 -2.16 25.03 -25.27
N LEU A 5 -3.35 25.28 -25.83
CA LEU A 5 -4.48 24.35 -25.80
C LEU A 5 -4.20 23.08 -26.63
N ARG A 6 -3.62 23.20 -27.82
CA ARG A 6 -3.23 22.04 -28.65
C ARG A 6 -2.13 21.20 -28.02
N ALA A 7 -1.17 21.80 -27.33
CA ALA A 7 -0.14 21.08 -26.60
C ALA A 7 -0.72 20.32 -25.38
N PHE A 8 -1.74 20.90 -24.73
CA PHE A 8 -2.44 20.26 -23.59
C PHE A 8 -3.32 19.08 -24.07
N GLU A 9 -4.06 19.25 -25.17
CA GLU A 9 -4.86 18.16 -25.77
C GLU A 9 -3.98 17.03 -26.31
N MET A 10 -2.83 17.33 -26.90
CA MET A 10 -1.88 16.32 -27.40
C MET A 10 -1.21 15.55 -26.25
N HIS A 11 -0.90 16.22 -25.12
CA HIS A 11 -0.36 15.56 -23.92
C HIS A 11 -1.39 14.68 -23.23
N PHE A 12 -2.68 15.06 -23.24
CA PHE A 12 -3.79 14.27 -22.70
C PHE A 12 -4.07 13.03 -23.57
N SER A 13 -4.02 13.18 -24.88
CA SER A 13 -4.23 12.09 -25.85
C SER A 13 -3.10 11.04 -25.78
N ILE A 14 -1.83 11.46 -25.64
CA ILE A 14 -0.68 10.55 -25.52
C ILE A 14 -0.72 9.77 -24.19
N ARG A 15 -1.12 10.41 -23.09
CA ARG A 15 -1.31 9.72 -21.81
C ARG A 15 -2.46 8.71 -21.86
N TYR A 16 -3.56 9.04 -22.50
CA TYR A 16 -4.70 8.14 -22.67
C TYR A 16 -4.37 6.93 -23.54
N LEU A 17 -3.63 7.12 -24.63
CA LEU A 17 -3.09 6.06 -25.48
C LEU A 17 -2.08 5.16 -24.73
N PHE A 18 -1.25 5.73 -23.88
CA PHE A 18 -0.31 4.97 -23.06
C PHE A 18 -1.04 4.12 -21.99
N TYR A 19 -2.11 4.64 -21.37
CA TYR A 19 -2.97 3.88 -20.45
C TYR A 19 -3.73 2.75 -21.16
N LEU A 20 -4.27 3.01 -22.35
CA LEU A 20 -4.91 1.99 -23.18
C LEU A 20 -3.91 0.90 -23.60
N TYR A 21 -2.69 1.27 -23.97
CA TYR A 21 -1.62 0.34 -24.32
C TYR A 21 -1.17 -0.52 -23.13
N LEU A 22 -1.07 0.07 -21.93
CA LEU A 22 -0.75 -0.68 -20.70
C LEU A 22 -1.88 -1.63 -20.29
N MET A 23 -3.14 -1.17 -20.38
CA MET A 23 -4.32 -2.02 -20.16
C MET A 23 -4.39 -3.16 -21.17
N TYR A 24 -4.11 -2.91 -22.45
CA TYR A 24 -4.08 -3.93 -23.48
C TYR A 24 -2.99 -4.98 -23.24
N ARG A 25 -1.77 -4.56 -22.86
CA ARG A 25 -0.69 -5.48 -22.48
C ARG A 25 -1.01 -6.28 -21.22
N PHE A 26 -1.62 -5.65 -20.22
CA PHE A 26 -2.03 -6.34 -19.00
C PHE A 26 -3.16 -7.34 -19.25
N SER A 27 -4.15 -6.96 -20.06
CA SER A 27 -5.21 -7.88 -20.51
C SER A 27 -4.65 -9.01 -21.37
N PHE A 28 -3.70 -8.73 -22.26
CA PHE A 28 -3.01 -9.74 -23.06
C PHE A 28 -2.19 -10.70 -22.18
N PHE A 29 -1.52 -10.19 -21.16
CA PHE A 29 -0.78 -11.01 -20.19
C PHE A 29 -1.72 -11.92 -19.38
N ILE A 30 -2.87 -11.40 -18.93
CA ILE A 30 -3.90 -12.22 -18.25
C ILE A 30 -4.49 -13.27 -19.19
N VAL A 31 -4.83 -12.89 -20.42
CA VAL A 31 -5.33 -13.84 -21.44
C VAL A 31 -4.25 -14.88 -21.79
N PHE A 32 -2.99 -14.48 -21.92
CA PHE A 32 -1.87 -15.40 -22.15
C PHE A 32 -1.67 -16.35 -20.95
N LEU A 33 -1.76 -15.85 -19.72
CA LEU A 33 -1.74 -16.68 -18.51
C LEU A 33 -2.91 -17.66 -18.48
N LEU A 34 -4.13 -17.20 -18.79
CA LEU A 34 -5.33 -18.04 -18.90
C LEU A 34 -5.20 -19.09 -20.00
N LEU A 35 -4.61 -18.74 -21.17
CA LEU A 35 -4.35 -19.67 -22.25
C LEU A 35 -3.29 -20.72 -21.90
N LEU A 36 -2.27 -20.36 -21.13
CA LEU A 36 -1.31 -21.33 -20.59
C LEU A 36 -2.00 -22.35 -19.67
N PHE A 37 -2.99 -21.93 -18.90
CA PHE A 37 -3.75 -22.80 -18.00
C PHE A 37 -4.82 -23.62 -18.74
N THR A 38 -5.42 -23.11 -19.82
CA THR A 38 -6.37 -23.89 -20.63
C THR A 38 -5.71 -24.98 -21.45
N SER A 39 -4.41 -24.82 -21.77
CA SER A 39 -3.62 -25.86 -22.45
C SER A 39 -3.40 -27.12 -21.58
N CYS A 40 -3.59 -27.02 -20.25
CA CYS A 40 -3.56 -28.18 -19.35
C CYS A 40 -4.84 -29.02 -19.36
N LYS A 41 -5.88 -28.61 -20.07
CA LYS A 41 -7.19 -29.30 -20.12
C LYS A 41 -7.31 -30.34 -21.22
N GLN A 42 -6.20 -30.92 -21.70
CA GLN A 42 -6.27 -32.11 -22.51
C GLN A 42 -6.51 -33.33 -21.59
N TYR A 43 -7.75 -33.46 -21.13
CA TYR A 43 -8.30 -34.65 -20.53
C TYR A 43 -8.46 -35.68 -21.67
N ASN A 44 -7.47 -36.53 -21.82
CA ASN A 44 -7.71 -37.84 -22.44
C ASN A 44 -8.24 -38.73 -21.32
N GLU A 45 -9.53 -39.00 -21.32
CA GLU A 45 -10.17 -39.97 -20.42
C GLU A 45 -9.70 -41.39 -20.79
N TYR A 46 -8.59 -41.79 -20.21
CA TYR A 46 -8.04 -43.15 -20.42
C TYR A 46 -8.77 -44.22 -19.62
N VAL A 47 -9.48 -43.82 -18.58
CA VAL A 47 -10.18 -44.69 -17.66
C VAL A 47 -11.49 -44.08 -17.28
N LYS A 48 -12.61 -44.62 -17.74
CA LYS A 48 -13.91 -44.40 -17.10
C LYS A 48 -14.00 -45.40 -15.97
N SER A 49 -13.76 -44.99 -14.75
CA SER A 49 -14.06 -45.76 -13.56
C SER A 49 -15.42 -45.33 -13.04
N ASP A 50 -16.44 -46.14 -13.24
CA ASP A 50 -17.60 -46.09 -12.37
C ASP A 50 -17.17 -46.76 -11.07
N VAL A 51 -16.73 -45.95 -10.11
CA VAL A 51 -16.30 -46.43 -8.80
C VAL A 51 -17.56 -46.70 -7.98
N THR A 52 -17.91 -47.97 -7.84
CA THR A 52 -18.95 -48.40 -6.91
C THR A 52 -18.27 -48.81 -5.61
N TYR A 53 -18.47 -48.09 -4.55
CA TYR A 53 -17.92 -48.40 -3.23
C TYR A 53 -18.81 -49.46 -2.57
N TYR A 54 -18.29 -50.67 -2.40
CA TYR A 54 -18.86 -51.66 -1.49
C TYR A 54 -18.04 -51.62 -0.20
N ILE A 55 -18.67 -51.15 0.86
CA ILE A 55 -18.12 -51.24 2.20
C ILE A 55 -18.80 -52.47 2.82
N ASP A 56 -18.01 -53.41 3.34
CA ASP A 56 -18.53 -54.57 4.01
C ASP A 56 -19.30 -54.11 5.26
N ASP A 57 -20.64 -54.11 5.17
CA ASP A 57 -21.52 -53.48 6.18
C ASP A 57 -21.42 -54.10 7.57
N ASP A 58 -21.09 -55.40 7.67
CA ASP A 58 -20.99 -56.10 8.95
C ASP A 58 -19.75 -55.65 9.77
N HIS A 59 -18.65 -55.36 9.10
CA HIS A 59 -17.46 -54.82 9.79
C HIS A 59 -17.49 -53.29 9.95
N PHE A 60 -18.27 -52.60 9.16
CA PHE A 60 -18.33 -51.16 9.17
C PHE A 60 -19.19 -50.60 10.31
N ASN A 61 -20.26 -51.27 10.69
CA ASN A 61 -21.09 -50.89 11.82
C ASN A 61 -20.36 -51.09 13.17
N ASP A 62 -19.52 -52.13 13.29
CA ASP A 62 -18.63 -52.32 14.44
C ASP A 62 -17.50 -51.29 14.50
N TYR A 63 -17.10 -50.74 13.36
CA TYR A 63 -16.05 -49.73 13.24
C TYR A 63 -16.52 -48.34 13.61
N LEU A 64 -17.79 -48.00 13.45
CA LEU A 64 -18.39 -46.70 13.77
C LEU A 64 -18.40 -46.36 15.26
N GLY A 65 -18.21 -47.32 16.15
CA GLY A 65 -18.32 -47.10 17.59
C GLY A 65 -17.05 -47.31 18.40
N LYS A 66 -15.97 -47.79 17.84
CA LYS A 66 -14.74 -48.12 18.58
C LYS A 66 -13.51 -47.48 17.94
N SER A 67 -12.93 -46.48 18.65
CA SER A 67 -11.57 -46.07 18.40
C SER A 67 -10.64 -47.25 18.75
N GLY A 68 -9.71 -47.60 17.87
CA GLY A 68 -8.66 -48.57 18.19
C GLY A 68 -8.46 -49.66 17.14
N ASP A 69 -8.02 -50.79 17.55
CA ASP A 69 -7.42 -51.86 16.77
C ASP A 69 -8.36 -52.62 15.82
N SER A 70 -9.55 -52.14 15.49
CA SER A 70 -10.46 -52.77 14.57
C SER A 70 -9.96 -52.67 13.12
N ILE A 71 -9.96 -53.81 12.41
CA ILE A 71 -9.56 -53.88 11.03
C ILE A 71 -10.72 -53.48 10.13
N PHE A 72 -10.52 -52.49 9.25
CA PHE A 72 -11.48 -52.17 8.20
C PHE A 72 -11.13 -52.90 6.88
N LYS A 73 -12.16 -53.18 6.10
CA LYS A 73 -12.01 -53.71 4.74
C LYS A 73 -12.89 -52.89 3.80
N VAL A 74 -12.28 -52.32 2.76
CA VAL A 74 -12.99 -51.56 1.72
C VAL A 74 -12.73 -52.23 0.39
N THR A 75 -13.80 -52.49 -0.36
CA THR A 75 -13.73 -53.09 -1.69
C THR A 75 -14.28 -52.13 -2.71
N ILE A 76 -13.55 -51.93 -3.80
CA ILE A 76 -13.86 -50.95 -4.84
C ILE A 76 -13.82 -51.66 -6.19
N ASP A 77 -14.95 -51.69 -6.88
CA ASP A 77 -15.05 -52.26 -8.23
C ASP A 77 -14.63 -51.22 -9.26
N LEU A 78 -13.69 -51.55 -10.11
CA LEU A 78 -13.18 -50.73 -11.18
C LEU A 78 -13.38 -51.40 -12.53
N GLU A 79 -13.72 -50.65 -13.56
CA GLU A 79 -13.77 -51.15 -14.92
C GLU A 79 -12.76 -50.41 -15.81
N LEU A 80 -11.78 -51.13 -16.34
CA LEU A 80 -10.76 -50.61 -17.24
C LEU A 80 -11.22 -50.77 -18.69
N PHE A 81 -11.61 -49.65 -19.36
CA PHE A 81 -12.16 -49.72 -20.72
C PHE A 81 -11.11 -49.60 -21.83
N THR A 82 -10.08 -48.82 -21.62
CA THR A 82 -9.04 -48.61 -22.63
C THR A 82 -7.67 -48.46 -22.01
N ARG A 83 -6.66 -48.91 -22.74
CA ARG A 83 -5.26 -48.72 -22.41
C ARG A 83 -4.52 -48.20 -23.65
N GLU A 84 -4.25 -46.89 -23.67
CA GLU A 84 -3.67 -46.23 -24.86
C GLU A 84 -2.28 -46.74 -25.25
N ASN A 85 -1.46 -47.06 -24.27
CA ASN A 85 -0.11 -47.54 -24.53
C ASN A 85 0.27 -48.66 -23.56
N LYS A 86 0.42 -49.86 -24.07
CA LYS A 86 0.86 -51.00 -23.28
C LYS A 86 2.25 -50.81 -22.66
N ALA A 87 3.07 -49.93 -23.22
CA ALA A 87 4.41 -49.64 -22.71
C ALA A 87 4.42 -48.74 -21.46
N THR A 88 3.29 -48.05 -21.13
CA THR A 88 3.20 -47.22 -19.91
C THR A 88 2.56 -48.03 -18.79
N PRO A 89 3.23 -48.18 -17.62
CA PRO A 89 2.66 -48.89 -16.51
C PRO A 89 1.40 -48.20 -15.99
N LEU A 90 0.40 -49.00 -15.59
CA LEU A 90 -0.81 -48.53 -14.93
C LEU A 90 -0.48 -48.18 -13.47
N GLY A 91 -1.01 -47.08 -12.97
CA GLY A 91 -0.84 -46.63 -11.60
C GLY A 91 -2.16 -46.49 -10.86
N LEU A 92 -2.15 -46.84 -9.60
CA LEU A 92 -3.24 -46.67 -8.66
C LEU A 92 -2.81 -45.62 -7.62
N GLN A 93 -3.53 -44.52 -7.53
CA GLN A 93 -3.40 -43.57 -6.43
C GLN A 93 -4.49 -43.89 -5.41
N VAL A 94 -4.11 -43.99 -4.15
CA VAL A 94 -5.03 -44.18 -3.03
C VAL A 94 -4.89 -42.99 -2.08
N ASN A 95 -5.98 -42.30 -1.85
CA ASN A 95 -6.11 -41.26 -0.85
C ASN A 95 -6.92 -41.81 0.32
N GLY A 96 -6.37 -41.83 1.51
CA GLY A 96 -7.07 -42.37 2.67
C GLY A 96 -6.24 -42.30 3.94
N PHE A 97 -6.92 -42.26 5.08
CA PHE A 97 -6.29 -42.28 6.39
C PHE A 97 -6.20 -43.72 6.92
N GLY A 98 -5.07 -44.04 7.52
CA GLY A 98 -4.84 -45.32 8.16
C GLY A 98 -3.50 -45.95 7.79
N ALA A 99 -3.27 -47.12 8.35
CA ALA A 99 -2.25 -48.06 7.89
C ALA A 99 -2.96 -49.24 7.22
N PHE A 100 -2.69 -49.47 5.93
CA PHE A 100 -3.44 -50.46 5.15
C PHE A 100 -2.61 -51.11 4.07
N ASP A 101 -3.01 -52.35 3.73
CA ASP A 101 -2.53 -53.08 2.59
C ASP A 101 -3.51 -52.93 1.41
N VAL A 102 -2.95 -52.80 0.21
CA VAL A 102 -3.70 -52.62 -1.04
C VAL A 102 -3.58 -53.85 -1.91
N TYR A 103 -4.71 -54.45 -2.23
CA TYR A 103 -4.82 -55.60 -3.08
C TYR A 103 -5.49 -55.24 -4.40
N TRP A 104 -4.98 -55.75 -5.50
CA TRP A 104 -5.57 -55.69 -6.83
C TRP A 104 -5.93 -57.11 -7.24
N ASP A 105 -7.20 -57.43 -7.44
CA ASP A 105 -7.70 -58.78 -7.74
C ASP A 105 -7.15 -59.82 -6.77
N ASN A 106 -7.18 -59.54 -5.48
CA ASN A 106 -6.63 -60.32 -4.37
C ASN A 106 -5.09 -60.48 -4.36
N VAL A 107 -4.36 -59.81 -5.24
CA VAL A 107 -2.88 -59.78 -5.22
C VAL A 107 -2.41 -58.51 -4.49
N LEU A 108 -1.56 -58.68 -3.48
CA LEU A 108 -0.97 -57.52 -2.76
C LEU A 108 -0.09 -56.72 -3.71
N VAL A 109 -0.42 -55.43 -3.90
CA VAL A 109 0.33 -54.50 -4.75
C VAL A 109 1.16 -53.51 -3.95
N GLY A 110 0.85 -53.34 -2.66
CA GLY A 110 1.65 -52.52 -1.75
C GLY A 110 0.95 -52.23 -0.42
N SER A 111 1.65 -51.52 0.45
CA SER A 111 1.17 -51.15 1.80
C SER A 111 1.38 -49.69 2.09
N ASN A 112 0.57 -49.13 2.96
CA ASN A 112 0.67 -47.75 3.48
C ASN A 112 0.77 -47.82 5.01
N GLY A 113 1.96 -47.65 5.56
CA GLY A 113 2.21 -47.84 6.99
C GLY A 113 2.25 -49.33 7.40
N ILE A 114 2.08 -49.62 8.69
CA ILE A 114 2.01 -50.99 9.25
C ILE A 114 0.75 -51.07 10.11
N MET A 115 -0.14 -51.97 9.77
CA MET A 115 -1.37 -52.22 10.52
C MET A 115 -1.09 -52.64 11.97
N ALA A 116 -1.94 -52.22 12.90
CA ALA A 116 -1.93 -52.75 14.26
C ALA A 116 -2.18 -54.27 14.27
N LYS A 117 -1.39 -54.96 15.05
CA LYS A 117 -1.54 -56.40 15.31
C LYS A 117 -1.48 -56.66 16.81
N SER A 118 -1.93 -57.83 17.24
CA SER A 118 -1.85 -58.21 18.65
C SER A 118 -0.41 -58.03 19.19
N GLY A 119 -0.20 -57.08 20.09
CA GLY A 119 1.10 -56.73 20.68
C GLY A 119 1.98 -55.76 19.86
N GLN A 120 1.53 -55.28 18.71
CA GLN A 120 2.25 -54.30 17.89
C GLN A 120 1.37 -53.10 17.57
N ALA A 121 1.82 -51.89 17.96
CA ALA A 121 1.11 -50.64 17.65
C ALA A 121 1.15 -50.34 16.14
N GLU A 122 0.13 -49.62 15.65
CA GLU A 122 0.08 -49.13 14.30
C GLU A 122 1.24 -48.15 14.01
N VAL A 123 1.88 -48.32 12.85
CA VAL A 123 2.76 -47.30 12.26
C VAL A 123 1.94 -46.55 11.21
N PRO A 124 1.58 -45.29 11.47
CA PRO A 124 0.69 -44.52 10.59
C PRO A 124 1.23 -44.39 9.17
N GLY A 125 0.36 -44.61 8.18
CA GLY A 125 0.67 -44.34 6.78
C GLY A 125 0.51 -42.86 6.43
N THR A 126 0.76 -42.53 5.17
CA THR A 126 0.56 -41.18 4.60
C THR A 126 -0.85 -41.02 4.03
N GLU A 127 -1.29 -39.77 3.81
CA GLU A 127 -2.60 -39.42 3.25
C GLU A 127 -2.79 -39.91 1.82
N THR A 128 -1.73 -39.89 1.01
CA THR A 128 -1.77 -40.25 -0.41
C THR A 128 -0.63 -41.21 -0.71
N THR A 129 -0.96 -42.32 -1.41
CA THR A 129 0.03 -43.31 -1.84
C THR A 129 -0.17 -43.67 -3.31
N TYR A 130 0.91 -44.13 -3.94
CA TYR A 130 0.94 -44.45 -5.36
C TYR A 130 1.50 -45.88 -5.54
N TYR A 131 0.76 -46.72 -6.26
CA TYR A 131 1.12 -48.07 -6.52
C TYR A 131 1.21 -48.31 -8.02
N GLN A 132 2.24 -49.01 -8.45
CA GLN A 132 2.35 -49.47 -9.82
C GLN A 132 1.65 -50.84 -9.95
N ILE A 133 0.67 -50.94 -10.84
CA ILE A 133 -0.01 -52.19 -11.11
C ILE A 133 0.86 -53.01 -12.08
N PRO A 134 1.22 -54.27 -11.72
CA PRO A 134 1.97 -55.15 -12.60
C PRO A 134 1.27 -55.36 -13.95
N GLU A 135 2.03 -55.43 -15.02
CA GLU A 135 1.46 -55.53 -16.37
C GLU A 135 0.55 -56.76 -16.54
N LYS A 136 0.88 -57.85 -15.89
CA LYS A 136 0.09 -59.09 -15.90
C LYS A 136 -1.31 -58.94 -15.30
N LEU A 137 -1.50 -57.95 -14.43
CA LEU A 137 -2.75 -57.65 -13.72
C LEU A 137 -3.52 -56.48 -14.32
N SER A 138 -3.01 -55.84 -15.38
CA SER A 138 -3.59 -54.65 -15.99
C SER A 138 -4.33 -54.96 -17.30
N ALA A 139 -5.06 -56.06 -17.38
CA ALA A 139 -5.90 -56.44 -18.53
C ALA A 139 -7.12 -55.50 -18.61
N ILE A 140 -7.68 -55.31 -19.81
CA ILE A 140 -8.95 -54.62 -19.98
C ILE A 140 -10.08 -55.47 -19.40
N GLY A 141 -10.95 -54.86 -18.58
CA GLY A 141 -12.05 -55.56 -17.94
C GLY A 141 -12.34 -55.06 -16.53
N LYS A 142 -13.10 -55.82 -15.76
CA LYS A 142 -13.44 -55.55 -14.37
C LYS A 142 -12.33 -55.99 -13.45
N HIS A 143 -11.99 -55.12 -12.51
CA HIS A 143 -10.99 -55.35 -11.48
C HIS A 143 -11.54 -54.95 -10.12
N VAL A 144 -11.01 -55.54 -9.07
CA VAL A 144 -11.41 -55.26 -7.70
C VAL A 144 -10.20 -54.77 -6.90
N VAL A 145 -10.28 -53.58 -6.36
CA VAL A 145 -9.31 -53.05 -5.41
C VAL A 145 -9.84 -53.27 -4.00
N THR A 146 -9.06 -53.98 -3.19
CA THR A 146 -9.40 -54.18 -1.78
C THR A 146 -8.35 -53.54 -0.88
N LEU A 147 -8.82 -52.74 0.07
CA LEU A 147 -7.99 -52.15 1.10
C LEU A 147 -8.34 -52.79 2.44
N VAL A 148 -7.31 -53.26 3.14
CA VAL A 148 -7.46 -53.86 4.48
C VAL A 148 -6.54 -53.07 5.42
N GLY A 149 -7.06 -52.49 6.50
CA GLY A 149 -6.23 -51.63 7.32
C GLY A 149 -6.78 -51.35 8.72
N THR A 150 -6.05 -50.50 9.46
CA THR A 150 -6.40 -49.96 10.78
C THR A 150 -6.31 -48.45 10.79
N GLN A 151 -7.06 -47.80 11.70
CA GLN A 151 -7.05 -46.35 11.94
C GLN A 151 -6.95 -46.05 13.44
N SER A 152 -6.00 -46.66 14.12
CA SER A 152 -5.90 -46.66 15.59
C SER A 152 -5.73 -45.26 16.22
N HIS A 153 -5.25 -44.30 15.44
CA HIS A 153 -4.99 -42.93 15.90
C HIS A 153 -6.13 -41.92 15.65
N LEU A 154 -7.22 -42.34 15.01
CA LEU A 154 -8.42 -41.50 14.82
C LEU A 154 -9.44 -41.77 15.93
N ARG A 155 -10.06 -40.67 16.42
CA ARG A 155 -11.14 -40.76 17.43
C ARG A 155 -12.46 -41.22 16.80
N GLU A 156 -12.68 -40.80 15.57
CA GLU A 156 -13.84 -41.16 14.76
C GLU A 156 -13.36 -41.65 13.40
N VAL A 157 -14.10 -42.62 12.84
CA VAL A 157 -13.77 -43.17 11.54
C VAL A 157 -13.87 -42.10 10.45
N GLN A 158 -12.75 -41.77 9.83
CA GLN A 158 -12.70 -40.89 8.68
C GLN A 158 -12.87 -41.74 7.41
N ARG A 159 -14.02 -41.61 6.76
CA ARG A 159 -14.45 -42.48 5.64
C ARG A 159 -13.93 -42.07 4.27
N GLY A 160 -13.11 -41.08 4.14
CA GLY A 160 -12.66 -40.57 2.85
C GLY A 160 -11.57 -41.48 2.22
N ILE A 161 -11.92 -42.65 1.68
CA ILE A 161 -11.03 -43.39 0.82
C ILE A 161 -11.44 -43.11 -0.62
N ASP A 162 -10.52 -42.53 -1.38
CA ASP A 162 -10.67 -42.26 -2.80
C ASP A 162 -9.55 -42.95 -3.59
N VAL A 163 -9.90 -43.55 -4.72
CA VAL A 163 -8.94 -44.19 -5.60
C VAL A 163 -9.00 -43.60 -7.00
N LYS A 164 -7.85 -43.37 -7.56
CA LYS A 164 -7.71 -42.89 -8.94
C LYS A 164 -6.81 -43.82 -9.73
N LEU A 165 -7.30 -44.26 -10.88
CA LEU A 165 -6.55 -45.10 -11.80
C LEU A 165 -6.10 -44.29 -13.01
N GLU A 166 -4.80 -44.26 -13.26
CA GLU A 166 -4.21 -43.51 -14.38
C GLU A 166 -2.84 -44.07 -14.74
N SER A 167 -2.19 -43.58 -15.81
CA SER A 167 -0.79 -43.89 -16.07
C SER A 167 0.08 -43.55 -14.87
N PHE A 168 0.90 -44.47 -14.38
CA PHE A 168 1.78 -44.28 -13.22
C PHE A 168 2.70 -43.04 -13.38
N LEU A 169 3.22 -42.87 -14.59
CA LEU A 169 4.04 -41.68 -14.90
C LEU A 169 3.27 -40.36 -14.76
N ARG A 170 1.98 -40.37 -15.13
CA ARG A 170 1.14 -39.17 -15.05
C ARG A 170 0.76 -38.86 -13.60
N LEU A 171 0.48 -39.87 -12.78
CA LEU A 171 0.22 -39.69 -11.35
C LEU A 171 1.39 -39.00 -10.62
N HIS A 172 2.63 -39.24 -11.05
CA HIS A 172 3.81 -38.58 -10.48
C HIS A 172 4.12 -37.21 -11.12
N ARG A 173 3.86 -37.07 -12.42
CA ARG A 173 4.18 -35.81 -13.15
C ARG A 173 3.20 -34.68 -12.84
N ALA A 174 1.90 -34.97 -12.70
CA ALA A 174 0.90 -33.96 -12.45
C ALA A 174 1.14 -33.17 -11.14
N PRO A 175 1.42 -33.82 -9.99
CA PRO A 175 1.79 -33.11 -8.77
C PRO A 175 3.04 -32.24 -8.93
N LEU A 176 4.08 -32.72 -9.65
CA LEU A 176 5.31 -31.93 -9.88
C LEU A 176 5.06 -30.61 -10.63
N ILE A 177 4.17 -30.62 -11.63
CA ILE A 177 3.79 -29.43 -12.37
C ILE A 177 3.10 -28.43 -11.43
N VAL A 178 2.11 -28.89 -10.65
CA VAL A 178 1.41 -28.03 -9.68
C VAL A 178 2.39 -27.46 -8.67
N MET A 179 3.27 -28.29 -8.11
CA MET A 179 4.31 -27.85 -7.16
C MET A 179 5.24 -26.78 -7.75
N SER A 180 5.62 -26.91 -9.02
CA SER A 180 6.48 -25.93 -9.68
C SER A 180 5.84 -24.53 -9.72
N TYR A 181 4.55 -24.45 -10.04
CA TYR A 181 3.81 -23.19 -9.99
C TYR A 181 3.65 -22.66 -8.57
N MET A 182 3.32 -23.53 -7.61
CA MET A 182 3.16 -23.11 -6.20
C MET A 182 4.46 -22.62 -5.59
N ASN A 183 5.58 -23.25 -5.91
CA ASN A 183 6.90 -22.79 -5.47
C ASN A 183 7.26 -21.44 -6.06
N LEU A 184 6.97 -21.21 -7.34
CA LEU A 184 7.19 -19.91 -7.97
C LEU A 184 6.37 -18.80 -7.28
N MET A 185 5.10 -19.10 -6.99
CA MET A 185 4.22 -18.18 -6.27
C MET A 185 4.70 -17.92 -4.83
N ALA A 186 5.05 -18.98 -4.10
CA ALA A 186 5.58 -18.87 -2.75
C ALA A 186 6.86 -18.02 -2.71
N GLY A 187 7.79 -18.26 -3.65
CA GLY A 187 9.00 -17.46 -3.80
C GLY A 187 8.70 -15.98 -4.07
N ALA A 188 7.73 -15.69 -4.94
CA ALA A 188 7.31 -14.33 -5.23
C ALA A 188 6.72 -13.63 -3.99
N PHE A 189 5.88 -14.31 -3.21
CA PHE A 189 5.32 -13.76 -1.97
C PHE A 189 6.40 -13.54 -0.90
N LEU A 190 7.37 -14.44 -0.76
CA LEU A 190 8.47 -14.27 0.18
C LEU A 190 9.32 -13.05 -0.18
N ILE A 191 9.72 -12.91 -1.44
CA ILE A 191 10.49 -11.77 -1.93
C ILE A 191 9.71 -10.47 -1.72
N ALA A 192 8.42 -10.45 -2.07
CA ALA A 192 7.55 -9.29 -1.84
C ALA A 192 7.48 -8.92 -0.34
N SER A 193 7.29 -9.92 0.52
CA SER A 193 7.25 -9.71 1.97
C SER A 193 8.55 -9.07 2.49
N ILE A 194 9.70 -9.64 2.15
CA ILE A 194 11.03 -9.14 2.56
C ILE A 194 11.23 -7.70 2.05
N TYR A 195 10.92 -7.43 0.78
CA TYR A 195 11.04 -6.10 0.19
C TYR A 195 10.19 -5.07 0.93
N TYR A 196 8.91 -5.38 1.23
CA TYR A 196 8.02 -4.44 1.91
C TYR A 196 8.36 -4.25 3.39
N PHE A 197 8.94 -5.26 4.07
CA PHE A 197 9.50 -5.08 5.40
C PHE A 197 10.71 -4.14 5.38
N PHE A 198 11.65 -4.30 4.44
CA PHE A 198 12.76 -3.37 4.29
C PHE A 198 12.28 -1.96 3.95
N LEU A 199 11.30 -1.83 3.06
CA LEU A 199 10.70 -0.55 2.73
C LEU A 199 10.10 0.12 3.96
N TYR A 200 9.37 -0.63 4.79
CA TYR A 200 8.80 -0.12 6.04
C TYR A 200 9.87 0.28 7.05
N ILE A 201 10.91 -0.53 7.25
CA ILE A 201 11.99 -0.25 8.21
C ILE A 201 12.77 1.00 7.81
N ASN A 202 13.09 1.17 6.53
CA ASN A 202 13.90 2.28 6.04
C ASN A 202 13.09 3.56 5.75
N SER A 203 11.75 3.48 5.71
CA SER A 203 10.91 4.65 5.49
C SER A 203 10.89 5.58 6.70
N THR A 204 11.02 6.88 6.46
CA THR A 204 10.85 7.92 7.49
C THR A 204 9.39 8.02 7.95
N ARG A 205 8.44 7.77 7.04
CA ARG A 205 7.00 7.70 7.35
C ARG A 205 6.58 6.24 7.46
N LYS A 206 6.33 5.76 8.69
CA LYS A 206 5.90 4.39 8.97
C LYS A 206 4.45 4.16 8.55
N GLU A 207 4.22 3.86 7.28
CA GLU A 207 2.87 3.62 6.76
C GLU A 207 2.35 2.22 7.09
N THR A 208 1.25 2.14 7.83
CA THR A 208 0.63 0.87 8.24
C THR A 208 0.25 -0.02 7.05
N THR A 209 -0.15 0.57 5.92
CA THR A 209 -0.52 -0.18 4.70
C THR A 209 0.66 -0.93 4.08
N VAL A 210 1.87 -0.36 4.16
CA VAL A 210 3.12 -1.00 3.70
C VAL A 210 3.45 -2.22 4.56
N LEU A 211 3.36 -2.07 5.89
CA LEU A 211 3.56 -3.16 6.84
C LEU A 211 2.55 -4.29 6.65
N LEU A 212 1.25 -3.93 6.55
CA LEU A 212 0.18 -4.91 6.36
C LEU A 212 0.37 -5.71 5.06
N PHE A 213 0.76 -5.06 3.98
CA PHE A 213 1.03 -5.75 2.73
C PHE A 213 2.17 -6.77 2.87
N GLY A 214 3.27 -6.41 3.55
CA GLY A 214 4.36 -7.33 3.86
C GLY A 214 3.91 -8.53 4.69
N ILE A 215 3.09 -8.29 5.73
CA ILE A 215 2.52 -9.36 6.58
C ILE A 215 1.59 -10.28 5.76
N ILE A 216 0.71 -9.72 4.92
CA ILE A 216 -0.19 -10.50 4.06
C ILE A 216 0.62 -11.41 3.12
N CYS A 217 1.65 -10.87 2.46
CA CYS A 217 2.53 -11.69 1.61
C CYS A 217 3.22 -12.81 2.40
N LEU A 218 3.68 -12.55 3.63
CA LEU A 218 4.27 -13.58 4.49
C LEU A 218 3.27 -14.68 4.85
N LEU A 219 2.04 -14.31 5.19
CA LEU A 219 0.99 -15.27 5.52
C LEU A 219 0.62 -16.14 4.30
N PHE A 220 0.55 -15.56 3.10
CA PHE A 220 0.35 -16.33 1.87
C PHE A 220 1.52 -17.28 1.59
N PHE A 221 2.76 -16.84 1.77
CA PHE A 221 3.92 -17.73 1.69
C PHE A 221 3.80 -18.90 2.66
N CYS A 222 3.52 -18.63 3.94
CA CYS A 222 3.36 -19.67 4.95
C CYS A 222 2.21 -20.63 4.61
N LEU A 223 1.08 -20.10 4.14
CA LEU A 223 -0.08 -20.88 3.73
C LEU A 223 0.27 -21.85 2.60
N LEU A 224 0.95 -21.37 1.54
CA LEU A 224 1.39 -22.20 0.42
C LEU A 224 2.37 -23.29 0.87
N ILE A 225 3.36 -22.95 1.69
CA ILE A 225 4.33 -23.94 2.19
C ILE A 225 3.63 -25.03 3.00
N ILE A 226 2.76 -24.67 3.94
CA ILE A 226 2.09 -25.65 4.81
C ILE A 226 1.11 -26.52 4.02
N GLU A 227 0.43 -25.97 3.01
CA GLU A 227 -0.51 -26.74 2.19
C GLU A 227 0.24 -27.76 1.31
N TYR A 228 1.34 -27.35 0.70
CA TYR A 228 2.07 -28.20 -0.27
C TYR A 228 3.25 -28.96 0.32
N VAL A 229 3.55 -28.83 1.62
CA VAL A 229 4.65 -29.55 2.29
C VAL A 229 4.51 -31.08 2.18
N LYS A 230 3.27 -31.59 2.08
CA LYS A 230 2.96 -33.01 1.91
C LYS A 230 3.55 -33.66 0.64
N PHE A 231 3.96 -32.86 -0.34
CA PHE A 231 4.59 -33.34 -1.55
C PHE A 231 6.13 -33.43 -1.45
N TYR A 232 6.72 -32.89 -0.37
CA TYR A 232 8.16 -32.91 -0.15
C TYR A 232 8.59 -33.92 0.91
N ILE A 233 7.73 -34.11 1.89
CA ILE A 233 7.99 -35.05 3.01
C ILE A 233 6.78 -35.93 3.25
N ASP A 234 7.03 -37.16 3.61
CA ASP A 234 6.00 -38.12 3.99
C ASP A 234 5.41 -37.70 5.35
N ILE A 235 4.21 -37.16 5.32
CA ILE A 235 3.52 -36.72 6.54
C ILE A 235 2.54 -37.80 6.95
N PRO A 236 2.68 -38.39 8.16
CA PRO A 236 1.74 -39.37 8.69
C PRO A 236 0.32 -38.76 8.76
N TYR A 237 -0.70 -39.55 8.46
CA TYR A 237 -2.10 -39.09 8.48
C TYR A 237 -2.52 -38.50 9.85
N THR A 238 -1.86 -38.88 10.93
CA THR A 238 -2.08 -38.37 12.27
C THR A 238 -1.82 -36.87 12.40
N GLN A 239 -0.97 -36.31 11.53
CA GLN A 239 -0.64 -34.87 11.51
C GLN A 239 -1.56 -34.07 10.59
N PHE A 240 -2.44 -34.72 9.82
CA PHE A 240 -3.37 -34.04 8.90
C PHE A 240 -4.21 -32.96 9.59
N PHE A 241 -4.86 -33.30 10.71
CA PHE A 241 -5.73 -32.36 11.41
C PHE A 241 -4.98 -31.18 12.03
N ILE A 242 -3.73 -31.39 12.46
CA ILE A 242 -2.87 -30.31 12.97
C ILE A 242 -2.54 -29.35 11.82
N ARG A 243 -2.15 -29.91 10.66
CA ARG A 243 -1.88 -29.13 9.44
C ARG A 243 -3.10 -28.30 9.02
N MET A 244 -4.28 -28.92 8.94
CA MET A 244 -5.53 -28.24 8.59
C MET A 244 -5.91 -27.14 9.57
N LYS A 245 -5.67 -27.31 10.87
CA LYS A 245 -5.87 -26.25 11.87
C LYS A 245 -4.96 -25.05 11.61
N ILE A 246 -3.68 -25.28 11.30
CA ILE A 246 -2.73 -24.20 10.98
C ILE A 246 -3.16 -23.47 9.70
N VAL A 247 -3.53 -24.21 8.65
CA VAL A 247 -4.08 -23.66 7.40
C VAL A 247 -5.32 -22.79 7.69
N GLY A 248 -6.24 -23.29 8.53
CA GLY A 248 -7.43 -22.56 8.94
C GLY A 248 -7.12 -21.23 9.66
N TRP A 249 -6.16 -21.22 10.60
CA TRP A 249 -5.74 -20.01 11.28
C TRP A 249 -5.05 -19.00 10.37
N LEU A 250 -4.21 -19.47 9.43
CA LEU A 250 -3.59 -18.61 8.42
C LEU A 250 -4.64 -17.99 7.51
N THR A 251 -5.61 -18.79 7.04
CA THR A 251 -6.71 -18.32 6.20
C THR A 251 -7.59 -17.30 6.96
N PHE A 252 -7.87 -17.56 8.25
CA PHE A 252 -8.58 -16.60 9.11
C PHE A 252 -7.83 -15.27 9.19
N ALA A 253 -6.53 -15.29 9.47
CA ALA A 253 -5.71 -14.08 9.56
C ALA A 253 -5.71 -13.30 8.23
N ILE A 254 -5.54 -13.98 7.10
CA ILE A 254 -5.59 -13.39 5.76
C ILE A 254 -6.97 -12.77 5.51
N SER A 255 -8.05 -13.46 5.88
CA SER A 255 -9.43 -13.02 5.67
C SER A 255 -9.79 -11.77 6.50
N VAL A 256 -9.06 -11.49 7.57
CA VAL A 256 -9.16 -10.23 8.31
C VAL A 256 -8.29 -9.14 7.69
N LEU A 257 -7.03 -9.46 7.37
CA LEU A 257 -6.04 -8.45 7.02
C LEU A 257 -6.24 -7.88 5.60
N VAL A 258 -6.72 -8.68 4.64
CA VAL A 258 -6.94 -8.22 3.26
C VAL A 258 -8.03 -7.15 3.19
N PRO A 259 -9.26 -7.33 3.73
CA PRO A 259 -10.25 -6.27 3.77
C PRO A 259 -9.80 -5.07 4.61
N TRP A 260 -9.08 -5.31 5.72
CA TRP A 260 -8.54 -4.24 6.55
C TRP A 260 -7.54 -3.37 5.78
N TYR A 261 -6.66 -3.98 4.98
CA TYR A 261 -5.78 -3.26 4.08
C TYR A 261 -6.56 -2.35 3.11
N PHE A 262 -7.59 -2.86 2.44
CA PHE A 262 -8.40 -2.04 1.52
C PHE A 262 -9.15 -0.92 2.24
N MET A 263 -9.67 -1.16 3.46
CA MET A 263 -10.30 -0.11 4.27
C MET A 263 -9.35 1.02 4.64
N LEU A 264 -8.07 0.71 4.92
CA LEU A 264 -7.05 1.72 5.20
C LEU A 264 -6.59 2.42 3.91
N GLN A 265 -6.41 1.67 2.83
CA GLN A 265 -5.92 2.19 1.56
C GLN A 265 -6.88 3.18 0.91
N PHE A 266 -8.19 2.95 1.03
CA PHE A 266 -9.24 3.80 0.47
C PHE A 266 -9.87 4.75 1.50
N ASP A 267 -9.30 4.84 2.69
CA ASP A 267 -9.83 5.64 3.82
C ASP A 267 -11.35 5.49 4.01
N PHE A 268 -11.78 4.25 4.21
CA PHE A 268 -13.19 3.89 4.34
C PHE A 268 -13.77 4.46 5.65
N GLU A 269 -14.84 5.26 5.57
CA GLU A 269 -15.37 6.03 6.71
C GLU A 269 -15.79 5.16 7.90
N LYS A 270 -16.43 4.01 7.64
CA LYS A 270 -16.98 3.11 8.67
C LYS A 270 -16.07 1.92 8.97
N LYS A 271 -14.73 2.09 8.82
CA LYS A 271 -13.74 1.00 8.95
C LYS A 271 -13.84 0.20 10.26
N ARG A 272 -14.08 0.85 11.40
CA ARG A 272 -14.23 0.15 12.70
C ARG A 272 -15.47 -0.76 12.77
N LEU A 273 -16.61 -0.26 12.29
CA LEU A 273 -17.86 -1.03 12.26
C LEU A 273 -17.72 -2.25 11.32
N PHE A 274 -17.19 -2.04 10.11
CA PHE A 274 -16.98 -3.12 9.15
C PHE A 274 -15.98 -4.16 9.64
N LEU A 275 -14.91 -3.75 10.35
CA LEU A 275 -13.99 -4.70 10.96
C LEU A 275 -14.65 -5.55 12.04
N ILE A 276 -15.50 -4.96 12.88
CA ILE A 276 -16.27 -5.71 13.91
C ILE A 276 -17.21 -6.71 13.23
N LEU A 277 -17.96 -6.28 12.20
CA LEU A 277 -18.87 -7.15 11.45
C LEU A 277 -18.10 -8.29 10.76
N LEU A 278 -16.94 -8.01 10.18
CA LEU A 278 -16.06 -9.01 9.58
C LEU A 278 -15.62 -10.04 10.62
N LEU A 279 -15.06 -9.59 11.74
CA LEU A 279 -14.58 -10.48 12.81
C LEU A 279 -15.72 -11.33 13.39
N THR A 280 -16.88 -10.74 13.66
CA THR A 280 -18.03 -11.49 14.19
C THR A 280 -18.53 -12.53 13.20
N SER A 281 -18.58 -12.23 11.88
CA SER A 281 -18.98 -13.19 10.86
C SER A 281 -17.98 -14.35 10.73
N LEU A 282 -16.67 -14.07 10.72
CA LEU A 282 -15.65 -15.11 10.65
C LEU A 282 -15.65 -16.01 11.90
N ILE A 283 -15.81 -15.45 13.08
CA ILE A 283 -15.92 -16.21 14.32
C ILE A 283 -17.19 -17.08 14.31
N ALA A 284 -18.32 -16.54 13.86
CA ALA A 284 -19.57 -17.32 13.74
C ALA A 284 -19.42 -18.49 12.77
N ILE A 285 -18.79 -18.27 11.60
CA ILE A 285 -18.48 -19.34 10.62
C ILE A 285 -17.61 -20.41 11.27
N TYR A 286 -16.57 -20.02 12.00
CA TYR A 286 -15.68 -20.98 12.67
C TYR A 286 -16.43 -21.83 13.71
N ILE A 287 -17.30 -21.23 14.51
CA ILE A 287 -18.06 -21.94 15.54
C ILE A 287 -19.05 -22.93 14.93
N VAL A 288 -19.77 -22.50 13.87
CA VAL A 288 -20.80 -23.34 13.22
C VAL A 288 -20.16 -24.51 12.44
N ASN A 289 -19.00 -24.27 11.81
CA ASN A 289 -18.34 -25.24 10.93
C ASN A 289 -17.06 -25.84 11.54
N TYR A 290 -16.96 -25.95 12.85
CA TYR A 290 -15.73 -26.30 13.57
C TYR A 290 -15.02 -27.57 13.09
N HIS A 291 -15.76 -28.55 12.56
CA HIS A 291 -15.22 -29.83 12.06
C HIS A 291 -15.08 -29.89 10.52
N HIS A 292 -15.50 -28.86 9.80
CA HIS A 292 -15.47 -28.83 8.33
C HIS A 292 -14.40 -27.86 7.83
N TYR A 293 -13.12 -28.31 7.80
CA TYR A 293 -11.97 -27.45 7.49
C TYR A 293 -12.08 -26.78 6.13
N ASP A 294 -12.38 -27.53 5.06
CA ASP A 294 -12.48 -27.00 3.70
C ASP A 294 -13.62 -26.01 3.55
N LEU A 295 -14.81 -26.35 4.06
CA LEU A 295 -15.97 -25.47 4.04
C LEU A 295 -15.70 -24.18 4.82
N THR A 296 -15.03 -24.27 5.97
CA THR A 296 -14.64 -23.10 6.77
C THR A 296 -13.67 -22.20 6.00
N ALA A 297 -12.67 -22.76 5.31
CA ALA A 297 -11.72 -22.00 4.51
C ALA A 297 -12.39 -21.32 3.31
N ILE A 298 -13.33 -22.00 2.63
CA ILE A 298 -14.14 -21.40 1.55
C ILE A 298 -14.93 -20.22 2.07
N LEU A 299 -15.71 -20.41 3.14
CA LEU A 299 -16.55 -19.36 3.71
C LEU A 299 -15.74 -18.16 4.23
N PHE A 300 -14.56 -18.41 4.81
CA PHE A 300 -13.63 -17.33 5.16
C PHE A 300 -13.20 -16.51 3.94
N SER A 301 -12.86 -17.19 2.86
CA SER A 301 -12.45 -16.56 1.60
C SER A 301 -13.60 -15.78 0.96
N ASP A 302 -14.83 -16.31 1.01
CA ASP A 302 -16.02 -15.65 0.47
C ASP A 302 -16.36 -14.37 1.24
N VAL A 303 -16.32 -14.41 2.57
CA VAL A 303 -16.55 -13.21 3.42
C VAL A 303 -15.45 -12.18 3.22
N MET A 304 -14.20 -12.60 3.13
CA MET A 304 -13.06 -11.73 2.80
C MET A 304 -13.28 -11.05 1.44
N TRP A 305 -13.63 -11.82 0.43
CA TRP A 305 -13.87 -11.34 -0.93
C TRP A 305 -15.04 -10.36 -0.97
N LEU A 306 -16.18 -10.72 -0.37
CA LEU A 306 -17.38 -9.87 -0.33
C LEU A 306 -17.10 -8.54 0.37
N THR A 307 -16.44 -8.58 1.52
CA THR A 307 -16.09 -7.37 2.27
C THR A 307 -15.12 -6.48 1.47
N SER A 308 -14.12 -7.08 0.83
CA SER A 308 -13.17 -6.37 -0.04
C SER A 308 -13.87 -5.75 -1.24
N MET A 309 -14.84 -6.46 -1.84
CA MET A 309 -15.65 -5.97 -2.97
C MET A 309 -16.50 -4.76 -2.58
N VAL A 310 -17.16 -4.77 -1.42
CA VAL A 310 -17.93 -3.64 -0.91
C VAL A 310 -17.06 -2.41 -0.73
N VAL A 311 -15.87 -2.56 -0.13
CA VAL A 311 -14.93 -1.45 0.09
C VAL A 311 -14.40 -0.90 -1.23
N ALA A 312 -13.99 -1.77 -2.16
CA ALA A 312 -13.47 -1.38 -3.47
C ALA A 312 -14.54 -0.72 -4.35
N SER A 313 -15.78 -1.23 -4.33
CA SER A 313 -16.92 -0.65 -5.07
C SER A 313 -17.27 0.74 -4.54
N ASN A 314 -17.25 0.94 -3.23
CA ASN A 314 -17.42 2.27 -2.63
C ASN A 314 -16.31 3.24 -3.08
N ALA A 315 -15.05 2.79 -3.11
CA ALA A 315 -13.93 3.58 -3.60
C ALA A 315 -14.07 3.93 -5.09
N ALA A 316 -14.51 2.97 -5.92
CA ALA A 316 -14.77 3.19 -7.34
C ALA A 316 -15.92 4.20 -7.57
N ALA A 317 -17.02 4.09 -6.81
CA ALA A 317 -18.15 5.03 -6.85
C ALA A 317 -17.73 6.46 -6.47
N ARG A 318 -16.80 6.60 -5.51
CA ARG A 318 -16.19 7.88 -5.11
C ARG A 318 -15.08 8.35 -6.08
N LYS A 319 -14.83 7.63 -7.17
CA LYS A 319 -13.78 7.93 -8.17
C LYS A 319 -12.37 7.99 -7.56
N ILE A 320 -12.11 7.26 -6.48
CA ILE A 320 -10.77 7.15 -5.89
C ILE A 320 -9.87 6.38 -6.86
N LYS A 321 -8.67 6.92 -7.13
CA LYS A 321 -7.70 6.31 -8.03
C LYS A 321 -7.38 4.87 -7.58
N GLY A 322 -7.50 3.92 -8.51
CA GLY A 322 -7.25 2.50 -8.27
C GLY A 322 -8.48 1.70 -7.82
N GLY A 323 -9.57 2.31 -7.36
CA GLY A 323 -10.77 1.60 -6.90
C GLY A 323 -11.37 0.69 -7.98
N LEU A 324 -11.54 1.19 -9.21
CA LEU A 324 -12.08 0.39 -10.33
C LEU A 324 -11.19 -0.82 -10.66
N ILE A 325 -9.87 -0.65 -10.64
CA ILE A 325 -8.94 -1.75 -10.97
C ILE A 325 -9.00 -2.86 -9.93
N VAL A 326 -9.13 -2.50 -8.64
CA VAL A 326 -9.33 -3.50 -7.57
C VAL A 326 -10.66 -4.23 -7.75
N VAL A 327 -11.74 -3.55 -8.11
CA VAL A 327 -13.04 -4.20 -8.43
C VAL A 327 -12.87 -5.20 -9.56
N VAL A 328 -12.21 -4.82 -10.66
CA VAL A 328 -11.92 -5.72 -11.79
C VAL A 328 -11.05 -6.90 -11.35
N GLY A 329 -10.01 -6.66 -10.56
CA GLY A 329 -9.15 -7.71 -9.99
C GLY A 329 -9.92 -8.70 -9.11
N LEU A 330 -10.83 -8.21 -8.25
CA LEU A 330 -11.68 -9.05 -7.41
C LEU A 330 -12.67 -9.87 -8.25
N PHE A 331 -13.26 -9.31 -9.30
CA PHE A 331 -14.07 -10.09 -10.24
C PHE A 331 -13.27 -11.16 -10.97
N ALA A 332 -12.06 -10.82 -11.44
CA ALA A 332 -11.17 -11.80 -12.07
C ALA A 332 -10.79 -12.93 -11.10
N SER A 333 -10.52 -12.61 -9.82
CA SER A 333 -10.23 -13.60 -8.79
C SER A 333 -11.41 -14.56 -8.54
N ALA A 334 -12.63 -14.05 -8.48
CA ALA A 334 -13.83 -14.85 -8.35
C ALA A 334 -14.06 -15.78 -9.56
N ALA A 335 -13.87 -15.25 -10.77
CA ALA A 335 -14.00 -16.02 -11.99
C ALA A 335 -12.99 -17.18 -12.02
N VAL A 336 -11.73 -16.92 -11.67
CA VAL A 336 -10.69 -17.96 -11.59
C VAL A 336 -11.05 -19.02 -10.56
N ASN A 337 -11.51 -18.60 -9.38
CA ASN A 337 -11.92 -19.53 -8.32
C ASN A 337 -13.11 -20.41 -8.75
N TYR A 338 -14.03 -19.88 -9.55
CA TYR A 338 -15.19 -20.62 -10.05
C TYR A 338 -14.84 -21.62 -11.16
N PHE A 339 -13.93 -21.27 -12.10
CA PHE A 339 -13.63 -22.10 -13.27
C PHE A 339 -12.48 -23.10 -13.06
N MET A 340 -11.69 -22.95 -12.01
CA MET A 340 -10.54 -23.82 -11.73
C MET A 340 -10.85 -24.79 -10.58
N PHE A 341 -10.05 -25.85 -10.48
CA PHE A 341 -10.11 -26.78 -9.33
C PHE A 341 -9.86 -26.02 -8.03
N TYR A 342 -10.58 -26.37 -6.99
CA TYR A 342 -10.69 -25.67 -5.71
C TYR A 342 -9.34 -25.17 -5.17
N ASP A 343 -8.39 -26.07 -4.91
CA ASP A 343 -7.10 -25.69 -4.30
C ASP A 343 -6.29 -24.74 -5.18
N PHE A 344 -6.14 -25.10 -6.46
CA PHE A 344 -5.34 -24.34 -7.40
C PHE A 344 -5.99 -22.99 -7.76
N GLY A 345 -7.30 -22.99 -7.94
CA GLY A 345 -8.09 -21.79 -8.22
C GLY A 345 -8.02 -20.77 -7.11
N LEU A 346 -8.10 -21.23 -5.86
CA LEU A 346 -8.03 -20.37 -4.68
C LEU A 346 -6.70 -19.60 -4.58
N PHE A 347 -5.57 -20.29 -4.79
CA PHE A 347 -4.25 -19.67 -4.71
C PHE A 347 -3.99 -18.68 -5.84
N ILE A 348 -4.47 -18.96 -7.07
CA ILE A 348 -4.39 -18.00 -8.17
C ILE A 348 -5.28 -16.79 -7.90
N ALA A 349 -6.49 -17.01 -7.38
CA ALA A 349 -7.40 -15.95 -7.00
C ALA A 349 -6.76 -15.01 -5.95
N PHE A 350 -6.11 -15.56 -4.94
CA PHE A 350 -5.34 -14.79 -3.96
C PHE A 350 -4.19 -14.02 -4.60
N THR A 351 -3.47 -14.62 -5.54
CA THR A 351 -2.39 -13.94 -6.27
C THR A 351 -2.92 -12.71 -7.02
N ILE A 352 -4.08 -12.79 -7.66
CA ILE A 352 -4.71 -11.67 -8.35
C ILE A 352 -5.08 -10.54 -7.36
N ILE A 353 -5.56 -10.90 -6.17
CA ILE A 353 -5.84 -9.92 -5.10
C ILE A 353 -4.55 -9.21 -4.67
N VAL A 354 -3.47 -9.95 -4.43
CA VAL A 354 -2.16 -9.38 -4.05
C VAL A 354 -1.58 -8.50 -5.15
N LEU A 355 -1.72 -8.89 -6.42
CA LEU A 355 -1.32 -8.04 -7.56
C LEU A 355 -2.13 -6.73 -7.62
N SER A 356 -3.42 -6.79 -7.30
CA SER A 356 -4.27 -5.58 -7.18
C SER A 356 -3.80 -4.66 -6.05
N MET A 357 -3.40 -5.23 -4.91
CA MET A 357 -2.81 -4.48 -3.79
C MET A 357 -1.45 -3.86 -4.17
N LEU A 358 -0.59 -4.61 -4.85
CA LEU A 358 0.70 -4.12 -5.35
C LEU A 358 0.53 -2.94 -6.31
N TYR A 359 -0.47 -3.01 -7.20
CA TYR A 359 -0.82 -1.92 -8.09
C TYR A 359 -1.24 -0.65 -7.34
N LEU A 360 -2.00 -0.78 -6.25
CA LEU A 360 -2.36 0.36 -5.40
C LEU A 360 -1.14 1.03 -4.77
N HIS A 361 -0.14 0.25 -4.33
CA HIS A 361 1.12 0.81 -3.84
C HIS A 361 1.86 1.61 -4.92
N THR A 362 1.85 1.13 -6.17
CA THR A 362 2.46 1.84 -7.31
C THR A 362 1.77 3.19 -7.58
N ILE A 363 0.43 3.24 -7.55
CA ILE A 363 -0.33 4.49 -7.70
C ILE A 363 0.01 5.47 -6.57
N ARG A 364 0.07 4.97 -5.34
CA ARG A 364 0.35 5.81 -4.17
C ARG A 364 1.78 6.36 -4.20
N ALA A 365 2.77 5.53 -4.51
CA ALA A 365 4.15 5.95 -4.67
C ALA A 365 4.28 7.07 -5.70
N LYS A 366 3.63 6.92 -6.85
CA LYS A 366 3.60 7.94 -7.89
C LYS A 366 2.94 9.24 -7.43
N ALA A 367 1.84 9.17 -6.68
CA ALA A 367 1.17 10.35 -6.15
C ALA A 367 2.05 11.12 -5.15
N ILE A 368 2.81 10.41 -4.31
CA ILE A 368 3.76 11.01 -3.36
C ILE A 368 4.90 11.69 -4.12
N GLU A 369 5.44 11.05 -5.15
CA GLU A 369 6.50 11.61 -6.00
C GLU A 369 6.03 12.88 -6.73
N GLU A 370 4.83 12.86 -7.32
CA GLU A 370 4.24 14.02 -7.99
C GLU A 370 4.05 15.19 -7.00
N ALA A 371 3.58 14.92 -5.77
CA ALA A 371 3.42 15.92 -4.73
C ALA A 371 4.76 16.52 -4.28
N HIS A 372 5.79 15.67 -4.14
CA HIS A 372 7.14 16.11 -3.78
C HIS A 372 7.75 17.02 -4.85
N ASN A 373 7.66 16.62 -6.13
CA ASN A 373 8.15 17.40 -7.26
C ASN A 373 7.41 18.75 -7.39
N ALA A 374 6.09 18.77 -7.14
CA ALA A 374 5.32 20.02 -7.13
C ALA A 374 5.77 20.97 -6.00
N SER A 375 6.07 20.43 -4.82
CA SER A 375 6.60 21.21 -3.70
C SER A 375 7.98 21.81 -4.00
N LEU A 376 8.89 21.02 -4.60
CA LEU A 376 10.22 21.50 -5.00
C LEU A 376 10.13 22.62 -6.06
N LEU A 377 9.24 22.46 -7.05
CA LEU A 377 9.02 23.49 -8.07
C LEU A 377 8.46 24.78 -7.48
N LEU A 378 7.55 24.68 -6.49
CA LEU A 378 6.99 25.83 -5.80
C LEU A 378 8.08 26.56 -5.00
N SER A 379 8.90 25.83 -4.25
CA SER A 379 10.02 26.37 -3.49
C SER A 379 11.01 27.11 -4.40
N SER A 380 11.41 26.50 -5.51
CA SER A 380 12.31 27.12 -6.50
C SER A 380 11.71 28.39 -7.12
N ARG A 381 10.40 28.39 -7.43
CA ARG A 381 9.72 29.60 -7.93
C ARG A 381 9.71 30.74 -6.91
N LEU A 382 9.44 30.41 -5.64
CA LEU A 382 9.43 31.41 -4.56
C LEU A 382 10.83 32.02 -4.37
N GLN A 383 11.89 31.22 -4.45
CA GLN A 383 13.28 31.72 -4.42
C GLN A 383 13.57 32.66 -5.59
N LEU A 384 13.17 32.29 -6.82
CA LEU A 384 13.35 33.15 -8.00
C LEU A 384 12.55 34.46 -7.92
N GLU A 385 11.32 34.42 -7.37
CA GLU A 385 10.52 35.64 -7.16
C GLU A 385 11.17 36.58 -6.12
N LEU A 386 11.79 36.00 -5.08
CA LEU A 386 12.53 36.76 -4.08
C LEU A 386 13.72 37.50 -4.71
N ILE A 387 14.53 36.79 -5.49
CA ILE A 387 15.67 37.38 -6.22
C ILE A 387 15.19 38.45 -7.19
N LYS A 388 14.13 38.20 -7.98
CA LYS A 388 13.56 39.20 -8.90
C LYS A 388 13.01 40.45 -8.18
N LYS A 389 12.41 40.26 -6.99
CA LYS A 389 11.89 41.37 -6.20
C LYS A 389 13.01 42.26 -5.65
N ASN A 390 14.12 41.67 -5.25
CA ASN A 390 15.28 42.35 -4.72
C ASN A 390 16.04 43.14 -5.81
N ILE A 391 15.93 42.75 -7.09
CA ILE A 391 16.52 43.43 -8.25
C ILE A 391 15.39 44.06 -9.10
N GLN A 392 14.47 44.82 -8.50
CA GLN A 392 13.52 45.61 -9.31
C GLN A 392 14.29 46.65 -10.10
N PRO A 393 14.30 46.63 -11.45
CA PRO A 393 15.04 47.62 -12.24
C PRO A 393 14.64 49.06 -11.93
N HIS A 394 13.41 49.26 -11.52
CA HIS A 394 12.89 50.57 -11.11
C HIS A 394 13.44 51.02 -9.75
N PHE A 395 13.56 50.11 -8.78
CA PHE A 395 14.19 50.38 -7.48
C PHE A 395 15.66 50.80 -7.70
N LEU A 396 16.41 49.95 -8.42
CA LEU A 396 17.83 50.18 -8.68
C LEU A 396 18.06 51.50 -9.42
N ARG A 397 17.29 51.77 -10.49
CA ARG A 397 17.38 53.04 -11.23
C ARG A 397 17.13 54.26 -10.35
N ASN A 398 16.06 54.24 -9.56
CA ASN A 398 15.71 55.35 -8.70
C ASN A 398 16.73 55.56 -7.57
N THR A 399 17.25 54.44 -7.02
CA THR A 399 18.28 54.51 -5.97
C THR A 399 19.60 55.05 -6.54
N LEU A 400 20.01 54.64 -7.76
CA LEU A 400 21.18 55.17 -8.43
C LEU A 400 21.01 56.66 -8.81
N THR A 401 19.80 57.09 -9.22
CA THR A 401 19.53 58.49 -9.49
C THR A 401 19.68 59.35 -8.20
N SER A 402 19.04 58.95 -7.10
CA SER A 402 19.20 59.64 -5.83
C SER A 402 20.64 59.59 -5.31
N LEU A 403 21.39 58.52 -5.60
CA LEU A 403 22.80 58.44 -5.25
C LEU A 403 23.65 59.49 -6.00
N ILE A 404 23.38 59.69 -7.29
CA ILE A 404 24.06 60.71 -8.09
C ILE A 404 23.79 62.10 -7.47
N ASP A 405 22.53 62.40 -7.15
CA ASP A 405 22.16 63.66 -6.55
C ASP A 405 22.91 63.91 -5.22
N TRP A 406 22.98 62.87 -4.33
CA TRP A 406 23.72 62.98 -3.07
C TRP A 406 25.23 63.07 -3.25
N VAL A 407 25.85 62.43 -4.26
CA VAL A 407 27.29 62.54 -4.55
C VAL A 407 27.63 63.94 -5.09
N GLU A 408 26.73 64.57 -5.86
CA GLU A 408 26.90 65.94 -6.37
C GLU A 408 26.70 66.97 -5.25
N GLU A 409 25.68 66.81 -4.38
CA GLU A 409 25.39 67.80 -3.34
C GLU A 409 26.29 67.66 -2.10
N SER A 410 26.57 66.42 -1.68
CA SER A 410 27.39 66.09 -0.50
C SER A 410 28.11 64.75 -0.70
N PRO A 411 29.33 64.76 -1.21
CA PRO A 411 30.11 63.53 -1.46
C PRO A 411 30.25 62.63 -0.24
N GLN A 412 30.33 63.20 0.96
CA GLN A 412 30.43 62.45 2.21
C GLN A 412 29.15 61.65 2.50
N GLN A 413 27.98 62.27 2.29
CA GLN A 413 26.69 61.62 2.47
C GLN A 413 26.45 60.57 1.36
N GLY A 414 26.90 60.81 0.13
CA GLY A 414 26.89 59.88 -0.96
C GLY A 414 27.67 58.60 -0.63
N VAL A 415 28.82 58.70 0.03
CA VAL A 415 29.59 57.51 0.50
C VAL A 415 28.84 56.73 1.58
N VAL A 416 28.16 57.42 2.51
CA VAL A 416 27.33 56.73 3.54
C VAL A 416 26.17 55.99 2.89
N PHE A 417 25.51 56.59 1.87
CA PHE A 417 24.43 55.98 1.12
C PHE A 417 24.91 54.73 0.35
N ILE A 418 26.07 54.80 -0.31
CA ILE A 418 26.66 53.64 -1.01
C ILE A 418 26.92 52.48 -0.02
N ARG A 419 27.47 52.77 1.16
CA ARG A 419 27.71 51.75 2.19
C ARG A 419 26.40 51.13 2.71
N ALA A 420 25.40 51.94 3.02
CA ALA A 420 24.10 51.46 3.46
C ALA A 420 23.44 50.53 2.41
N LEU A 421 23.55 50.89 1.12
CA LEU A 421 23.05 50.08 0.01
C LEU A 421 23.83 48.76 -0.13
N ALA A 422 25.17 48.78 -0.01
CA ALA A 422 25.99 47.61 -0.05
C ALA A 422 25.67 46.65 1.11
N ASP A 423 25.58 47.17 2.33
CA ASP A 423 25.20 46.42 3.54
C ASP A 423 23.83 45.73 3.39
N GLU A 424 22.81 46.44 2.81
CA GLU A 424 21.49 45.87 2.55
C GLU A 424 21.58 44.69 1.59
N PHE A 425 22.32 44.81 0.48
CA PHE A 425 22.52 43.70 -0.47
C PHE A 425 23.30 42.53 0.12
N ASP A 426 24.31 42.81 0.94
CA ASP A 426 25.08 41.75 1.60
C ASP A 426 24.23 40.91 2.57
N ILE A 427 23.39 41.58 3.37
CA ILE A 427 22.44 40.88 4.25
C ILE A 427 21.42 40.10 3.43
N MET A 428 20.85 40.67 2.37
CA MET A 428 19.90 39.97 1.50
C MET A 428 20.48 38.71 0.86
N ASN A 429 21.74 38.81 0.37
CA ASN A 429 22.42 37.67 -0.23
C ASN A 429 22.71 36.57 0.81
N ALA A 430 23.12 36.97 2.01
CA ALA A 430 23.41 36.01 3.10
C ALA A 430 22.20 35.18 3.54
N ILE A 431 20.98 35.77 3.49
CA ILE A 431 19.75 35.10 3.93
C ILE A 431 18.93 34.49 2.78
N ALA A 432 19.35 34.65 1.52
CA ALA A 432 18.55 34.28 0.34
C ALA A 432 18.25 32.78 0.24
N GLU A 433 19.17 31.94 0.71
CA GLU A 433 19.07 30.46 0.63
C GLU A 433 18.47 29.83 1.89
N ASP A 434 18.33 30.59 2.97
CA ASP A 434 17.83 30.08 4.23
C ASP A 434 16.30 29.95 4.24
N THR A 435 15.80 28.85 4.83
CA THR A 435 14.35 28.65 5.05
C THR A 435 13.83 29.45 6.25
N LEU A 436 14.65 29.58 7.29
CA LEU A 436 14.40 30.34 8.51
C LEU A 436 15.66 31.11 8.90
N ILE A 437 15.51 32.36 9.27
CA ILE A 437 16.58 33.24 9.79
C ILE A 437 16.25 33.70 11.19
N THR A 438 17.24 34.18 11.93
CA THR A 438 16.99 34.80 13.25
C THR A 438 16.23 36.10 13.11
N ILE A 439 15.40 36.42 14.10
CA ILE A 439 14.70 37.69 14.15
C ILE A 439 15.68 38.87 14.08
N ARG A 440 16.88 38.72 14.67
CA ARG A 440 17.93 39.72 14.60
C ARG A 440 18.36 40.04 13.18
N GLN A 441 18.61 39.00 12.36
CA GLN A 441 18.97 39.18 10.95
C GLN A 441 17.86 39.89 10.15
N GLU A 442 16.59 39.54 10.40
CA GLU A 442 15.45 40.19 9.75
C GLU A 442 15.30 41.66 10.16
N ILE A 443 15.53 42.00 11.45
CA ILE A 443 15.54 43.37 11.95
C ILE A 443 16.69 44.16 11.34
N ASP A 444 17.89 43.60 11.29
CA ASP A 444 19.04 44.28 10.71
C ASP A 444 18.82 44.60 9.21
N LEU A 445 18.17 43.70 8.48
CA LEU A 445 17.73 43.93 7.10
C LEU A 445 16.74 45.11 7.04
N CYS A 446 15.73 45.14 7.91
CA CYS A 446 14.74 46.23 7.97
C CYS A 446 15.40 47.57 8.25
N ARG A 447 16.33 47.61 9.22
CA ARG A 447 17.06 48.85 9.57
C ARG A 447 17.89 49.37 8.42
N LYS A 448 18.64 48.49 7.72
CA LYS A 448 19.42 48.87 6.55
C LYS A 448 18.55 49.35 5.39
N HIS A 449 17.40 48.73 5.16
CA HIS A 449 16.42 49.19 4.20
C HIS A 449 15.88 50.58 4.52
N LEU A 450 15.56 50.85 5.79
CA LEU A 450 15.11 52.16 6.22
C LEU A 450 16.19 53.25 6.05
N GLU A 451 17.45 52.91 6.30
CA GLU A 451 18.61 53.79 6.07
C GLU A 451 18.72 54.15 4.58
N VAL A 452 18.69 53.18 3.68
CA VAL A 452 18.70 53.41 2.21
C VAL A 452 17.50 54.23 1.78
N MET A 453 16.29 53.93 2.30
CA MET A 453 15.08 54.67 1.95
C MET A 453 15.03 56.09 2.50
N SER A 454 15.74 56.37 3.60
CA SER A 454 15.84 57.75 4.13
C SER A 454 16.61 58.64 3.17
N PHE A 455 17.72 58.17 2.60
CA PHE A 455 18.45 58.89 1.55
C PHE A 455 17.61 59.07 0.28
N ARG A 456 16.93 57.97 -0.15
CA ARG A 456 16.18 57.98 -1.40
C ARG A 456 14.93 58.82 -1.40
N LYS A 457 14.24 58.97 -0.27
CA LYS A 457 12.97 59.70 -0.16
C LYS A 457 13.08 60.99 0.64
N GLU A 458 14.24 61.26 1.20
CA GLU A 458 14.48 62.42 2.09
C GLU A 458 13.48 62.46 3.25
N VAL A 459 13.11 61.30 3.79
CA VAL A 459 12.15 61.11 4.87
C VAL A 459 12.85 60.45 6.03
N CYS A 460 12.59 60.99 7.24
CA CYS A 460 13.08 60.38 8.47
C CYS A 460 12.27 59.12 8.80
N TYR A 461 12.98 58.01 9.07
CA TYR A 461 12.40 56.75 9.55
C TYR A 461 13.00 56.38 10.90
N GLU A 462 12.17 55.90 11.83
CA GLU A 462 12.57 55.42 13.14
C GLU A 462 12.14 53.94 13.30
N TRP A 463 12.98 53.15 13.97
CA TRP A 463 12.70 51.75 14.26
C TRP A 463 12.75 51.50 15.75
N ASP A 464 11.66 51.04 16.34
CA ASP A 464 11.52 50.68 17.74
C ASP A 464 11.22 49.19 17.93
N GLU A 465 11.76 48.60 19.00
CA GLU A 465 11.61 47.21 19.38
C GLU A 465 11.05 47.08 20.78
N LYS A 466 10.10 46.13 20.97
CA LYS A 466 9.52 45.79 22.27
C LYS A 466 9.50 44.31 22.50
N GLU A 467 10.15 43.84 23.55
CA GLU A 467 10.14 42.46 24.03
C GLU A 467 10.59 41.43 22.99
N ILE A 468 11.58 41.74 22.14
CA ILE A 468 12.05 40.91 21.05
C ILE A 468 12.93 39.78 21.59
N ASP A 469 12.72 38.53 21.10
CA ASP A 469 13.65 37.42 21.26
C ASP A 469 14.53 37.32 20.01
N ASP A 470 15.75 37.78 20.09
CA ASP A 470 16.71 37.83 18.98
C ASP A 470 17.02 36.47 18.35
N ASN A 471 16.90 35.38 19.15
CA ASN A 471 17.20 34.02 18.73
C ASN A 471 16.01 33.27 18.13
N ASP A 472 14.81 33.86 18.22
CA ASP A 472 13.65 33.26 17.55
C ASP A 472 13.80 33.35 16.03
N THR A 473 13.09 32.48 15.31
CA THR A 473 13.26 32.33 13.87
C THR A 473 11.98 32.60 13.08
N ILE A 474 12.18 33.23 11.91
CA ILE A 474 11.12 33.55 10.96
C ILE A 474 11.62 33.33 9.52
N PRO A 475 10.75 33.08 8.53
CA PRO A 475 11.18 33.06 7.13
C PRO A 475 11.75 34.41 6.69
N PRO A 476 12.77 34.45 5.81
CA PRO A 476 13.43 35.70 5.41
C PRO A 476 12.52 36.67 4.66
N ALA A 477 12.81 37.94 4.81
CA ALA A 477 12.14 39.09 4.17
C ALA A 477 10.63 39.24 4.47
N ILE A 478 10.16 38.75 5.63
CA ILE A 478 8.76 38.92 6.08
C ILE A 478 8.54 40.34 6.57
N PHE A 479 9.31 40.79 7.58
CA PHE A 479 9.19 42.17 8.11
C PHE A 479 9.69 43.17 7.10
N HIS A 480 10.76 42.89 6.37
CA HIS A 480 11.23 43.73 5.27
C HIS A 480 10.10 44.02 4.25
N THR A 481 9.31 42.98 3.86
CA THR A 481 8.17 43.20 2.97
C THR A 481 7.07 44.04 3.57
N ILE A 482 6.82 43.96 4.89
CA ILE A 482 5.84 44.76 5.58
C ILE A 482 6.32 46.22 5.66
N VAL A 483 7.60 46.43 5.97
CA VAL A 483 8.25 47.75 6.00
C VAL A 483 8.19 48.44 4.62
N GLU A 484 8.56 47.72 3.55
CA GLU A 484 8.45 48.24 2.16
C GLU A 484 7.02 48.67 1.82
N ASN A 485 6.01 47.89 2.23
CA ASN A 485 4.61 48.26 2.08
C ASN A 485 4.25 49.51 2.91
N GLY A 486 4.74 49.59 4.15
CA GLY A 486 4.57 50.74 5.02
C GLY A 486 5.14 52.03 4.39
N ILE A 487 6.38 51.97 3.89
CA ILE A 487 7.02 53.09 3.20
C ILE A 487 6.27 53.50 1.93
N THR A 488 5.74 52.56 1.18
CA THR A 488 5.08 52.82 -0.11
C THR A 488 3.69 53.41 0.06
N HIS A 489 2.97 53.04 1.11
CA HIS A 489 1.58 53.44 1.31
C HIS A 489 1.38 54.56 2.35
N SER A 490 2.41 54.91 3.09
CA SER A 490 2.38 56.03 4.03
C SER A 490 2.57 57.39 3.34
N LEU A 491 1.96 58.42 3.91
CA LEU A 491 2.21 59.82 3.52
C LEU A 491 3.37 60.37 4.36
N PRO A 492 4.38 61.01 3.74
CA PRO A 492 5.44 61.65 4.52
C PRO A 492 4.86 62.69 5.47
N PRO A 493 5.25 62.73 6.75
CA PRO A 493 4.79 63.72 7.68
C PRO A 493 5.35 65.12 7.29
N LYS A 494 4.58 66.15 7.55
CA LYS A 494 5.07 67.52 7.32
C LYS A 494 6.21 67.93 8.28
N GLN A 495 6.25 67.33 9.45
CA GLN A 495 7.31 67.40 10.47
C GLN A 495 7.33 66.04 11.23
N GLY A 496 8.53 65.50 11.56
CA GLY A 496 8.71 64.28 12.28
C GLY A 496 9.09 63.09 11.39
N CYS A 497 9.19 61.92 11.98
CA CYS A 497 9.60 60.67 11.35
C CYS A 497 8.42 59.72 11.20
N ILE A 498 8.48 58.79 10.21
CA ILE A 498 7.63 57.62 10.14
C ILE A 498 8.25 56.56 11.07
N ARG A 499 7.48 56.11 12.07
CA ARG A 499 7.96 55.15 13.06
C ARG A 499 7.43 53.76 12.76
N PHE A 500 8.34 52.77 12.82
CA PHE A 500 8.04 51.35 12.75
C PHE A 500 8.31 50.73 14.12
N CYS A 501 7.27 50.16 14.76
CA CYS A 501 7.38 49.56 16.08
C CYS A 501 7.08 48.05 15.97
N LEU A 502 8.12 47.21 16.17
CA LEU A 502 8.00 45.75 16.21
C LEU A 502 7.87 45.29 17.66
N SER A 503 6.83 44.54 17.97
CA SER A 503 6.63 43.92 19.28
C SER A 503 6.45 42.40 19.14
N PHE A 504 6.92 41.66 20.13
CA PHE A 504 6.81 40.22 20.24
C PHE A 504 6.06 39.85 21.52
N THR A 505 5.20 38.84 21.42
CA THR A 505 4.50 38.27 22.57
C THR A 505 4.50 36.76 22.44
N LYS A 506 4.89 36.04 23.48
CA LYS A 506 4.91 34.56 23.54
C LYS A 506 3.85 34.09 24.53
N GLU A 507 2.89 33.34 24.03
CA GLU A 507 1.82 32.70 24.78
C GLU A 507 2.05 31.20 24.86
N LYS A 508 1.25 30.46 25.67
CA LYS A 508 1.43 28.99 25.87
C LYS A 508 1.33 28.16 24.59
N ASN A 509 0.58 28.61 23.57
CA ASN A 509 0.25 27.85 22.38
C ASN A 509 0.65 28.51 21.07
N TYR A 510 1.12 29.74 21.11
CA TYR A 510 1.52 30.52 19.93
C TYR A 510 2.51 31.63 20.27
N LYS A 511 3.27 32.04 19.28
CA LYS A 511 4.07 33.29 19.29
C LYS A 511 3.45 34.29 18.32
N GLN A 512 3.49 35.57 18.69
CA GLN A 512 2.89 36.65 17.93
C GLN A 512 3.89 37.76 17.72
N TYR A 513 4.03 38.21 16.48
CA TYR A 513 4.72 39.43 16.09
C TYR A 513 3.71 40.46 15.65
N THR A 514 3.89 41.70 16.08
CA THR A 514 3.03 42.82 15.71
C THR A 514 3.92 43.98 15.25
N LEU A 515 3.75 44.40 13.99
CA LEU A 515 4.45 45.56 13.42
C LEU A 515 3.43 46.68 13.19
N LEU A 516 3.63 47.80 13.91
CA LEU A 516 2.86 49.00 13.75
C LEU A 516 3.69 50.04 12.94
N THR A 517 3.11 50.53 11.84
CA THR A 517 3.66 51.64 11.07
C THR A 517 2.87 52.91 11.45
N GLU A 518 3.47 53.80 12.24
CA GLU A 518 2.86 55.03 12.68
C GLU A 518 3.01 56.09 11.57
N ALA A 519 1.96 56.29 10.79
CA ALA A 519 1.92 57.27 9.71
C ALA A 519 0.48 57.58 9.28
N LYS A 520 0.25 58.77 8.72
CA LYS A 520 -1.02 59.08 8.06
C LYS A 520 -1.15 58.27 6.79
N ASN A 521 -2.17 57.41 6.70
CA ASN A 521 -2.40 56.55 5.55
C ASN A 521 -2.92 57.36 4.34
N ARG A 522 -2.40 57.10 3.14
CA ARG A 522 -3.08 57.47 1.90
C ARG A 522 -4.45 56.82 1.90
N LYS A 523 -5.52 57.54 1.50
CA LYS A 523 -6.86 56.96 1.33
C LYS A 523 -6.77 55.74 0.44
N ILE A 524 -6.80 54.52 1.06
CA ILE A 524 -6.79 53.26 0.34
C ILE A 524 -8.17 53.11 -0.30
N ARG A 525 -8.22 52.96 -1.62
CA ARG A 525 -9.39 52.42 -2.30
C ARG A 525 -9.67 51.03 -1.71
N LYS A 526 -10.91 50.81 -1.28
CA LYS A 526 -11.42 49.63 -0.54
C LYS A 526 -11.29 48.29 -1.26
N ASP A 527 -10.60 48.21 -2.39
CA ASP A 527 -10.43 46.98 -3.17
C ASP A 527 -8.96 46.74 -3.47
N LYS A 528 -8.38 45.81 -2.73
CA LYS A 528 -7.33 44.84 -3.08
C LYS A 528 -6.44 44.50 -1.89
N SER A 529 -6.93 43.61 -1.03
CA SER A 529 -6.12 42.88 -0.05
C SER A 529 -5.21 41.78 -0.70
N SER A 530 -4.86 41.92 -1.98
CA SER A 530 -4.07 40.95 -2.74
C SER A 530 -2.86 41.58 -3.44
N GLY A 531 -2.13 42.47 -2.78
CA GLY A 531 -0.83 42.92 -3.26
C GLY A 531 0.17 41.78 -3.34
N THR A 532 1.12 41.82 -4.30
CA THR A 532 2.16 40.82 -4.47
C THR A 532 2.96 40.53 -3.19
N GLY A 533 3.19 41.57 -2.35
CA GLY A 533 3.87 41.46 -1.06
C GLY A 533 3.16 40.54 -0.06
N PHE A 534 1.85 40.69 0.12
CA PHE A 534 1.09 39.83 1.05
C PHE A 534 0.94 38.42 0.57
N LYS A 535 0.88 38.19 -0.74
CA LYS A 535 0.94 36.84 -1.32
C LYS A 535 2.27 36.15 -1.03
N TYR A 536 3.36 36.91 -1.13
CA TYR A 536 4.70 36.44 -0.80
C TYR A 536 4.80 36.02 0.68
N ILE A 537 4.38 36.89 1.61
CA ILE A 537 4.36 36.63 3.06
C ILE A 537 3.59 35.33 3.37
N LYS A 538 2.35 35.23 2.85
CA LYS A 538 1.51 34.04 3.07
C LYS A 538 2.13 32.75 2.52
N ALA A 539 2.77 32.82 1.35
CA ALA A 539 3.44 31.68 0.74
C ALA A 539 4.63 31.21 1.59
N ARG A 540 5.45 32.14 2.10
CA ARG A 540 6.59 31.83 2.97
C ARG A 540 6.17 31.28 4.32
N LEU A 541 5.15 31.84 4.94
CA LEU A 541 4.60 31.32 6.20
C LEU A 541 4.04 29.91 6.02
N ASN A 542 3.34 29.65 4.91
CA ASN A 542 2.81 28.33 4.60
C ASN A 542 3.92 27.29 4.32
N GLU A 543 4.98 27.69 3.64
CA GLU A 543 6.15 26.83 3.37
C GLU A 543 6.83 26.39 4.67
N SER A 544 7.02 27.31 5.62
CA SER A 544 7.77 27.06 6.87
C SER A 544 6.93 26.44 7.99
N TYR A 545 5.65 26.82 8.09
CA TYR A 545 4.78 26.44 9.22
C TYR A 545 3.54 25.63 8.81
N GLY A 546 3.35 25.31 7.50
CA GLY A 546 2.15 24.62 7.01
C GLY A 546 0.89 25.46 7.27
N ASP A 547 -0.13 24.85 7.90
CA ASP A 547 -1.39 25.54 8.25
C ASP A 547 -1.37 26.17 9.66
N ASN A 548 -0.21 26.18 10.36
CA ASN A 548 -0.11 26.63 11.75
C ASN A 548 0.27 28.11 11.87
N TRP A 549 -0.35 29.00 11.10
CA TRP A 549 -0.13 30.43 11.18
C TRP A 549 -1.39 31.24 10.86
N GLN A 550 -1.39 32.49 11.29
CA GLN A 550 -2.41 33.50 10.96
C GLN A 550 -1.73 34.81 10.62
N PHE A 551 -2.22 35.51 9.58
CA PHE A 551 -1.72 36.80 9.13
C PHE A 551 -2.87 37.79 8.95
N ASP A 552 -2.85 38.89 9.71
CA ASP A 552 -3.82 39.97 9.64
C ASP A 552 -3.11 41.29 9.43
N SER A 553 -3.65 42.16 8.55
CA SER A 553 -3.06 43.44 8.25
C SER A 553 -4.18 44.43 7.93
N PHE A 554 -4.30 45.51 8.74
CA PHE A 554 -5.39 46.46 8.67
C PHE A 554 -5.00 47.86 9.19
N ALA A 555 -5.80 48.89 8.81
CA ALA A 555 -5.61 50.26 9.27
C ALA A 555 -6.12 50.45 10.70
N VAL A 556 -5.37 51.17 11.52
CA VAL A 556 -5.71 51.65 12.87
C VAL A 556 -5.64 53.18 12.93
N GLU A 557 -6.10 53.78 14.02
CA GLU A 557 -6.10 55.25 14.17
C GLU A 557 -4.68 55.84 14.08
N GLU A 558 -3.69 55.11 14.61
CA GLU A 558 -2.29 55.53 14.66
C GLU A 558 -1.52 55.25 13.36
N GLY A 559 -2.08 54.42 12.45
CA GLY A 559 -1.39 54.05 11.23
C GLY A 559 -1.84 52.72 10.64
N TRP A 560 -0.91 51.78 10.45
CA TRP A 560 -1.16 50.46 9.87
C TRP A 560 -0.60 49.38 10.75
N LEU A 561 -1.44 48.44 11.15
CA LEU A 561 -1.08 47.30 12.03
C LEU A 561 -1.03 46.02 11.25
N THR A 562 0.07 45.29 11.36
CA THR A 562 0.22 43.94 10.83
C THR A 562 0.56 42.97 11.95
N THR A 563 -0.19 41.87 12.05
CA THR A 563 -0.01 40.83 13.06
C THR A 563 0.25 39.48 12.40
N ILE A 564 1.27 38.76 12.89
CA ILE A 564 1.61 37.43 12.50
C ILE A 564 1.56 36.54 13.74
N LYS A 565 0.70 35.51 13.72
CA LYS A 565 0.63 34.47 14.77
C LYS A 565 1.16 33.15 14.21
N ILE A 566 2.00 32.50 14.98
CA ILE A 566 2.56 31.18 14.64
C ILE A 566 2.23 30.25 15.79
N PHE A 567 1.47 29.19 15.50
CA PHE A 567 1.00 28.22 16.48
C PHE A 567 2.02 27.09 16.65
N ASP A 568 2.19 26.60 17.88
CA ASP A 568 3.04 25.44 18.15
C ASP A 568 2.46 24.18 17.45
N LYS A 569 3.33 23.36 16.91
CA LYS A 569 2.91 22.08 16.34
C LYS A 569 2.31 21.21 17.45
N ARG A 570 1.04 20.87 17.33
CA ARG A 570 0.38 19.86 18.18
C ARG A 570 0.92 18.47 17.93
#